data_874f6a30db18be54804b6309f8871523
#
_entry.id   874f6a30db18be54804b6309f8871523
#
_cell.length_a   1.000
_cell.length_b   1.000
_cell.length_c   1.000
_cell.angle_alpha   90.00
_cell.angle_beta   90.00
_cell.angle_gamma   90.00
#
_symmetry.space_group_name_H-M   'P 1'
#
loop_
_entity.id
_entity.type
_entity.pdbx_description
1 polymer ?
#
loop_
_entity_poly.entity_id
_entity_poly.type
_entity_poly.pdbx_seq_one_letter_code
_entity_poly.pdbx_strand_id
1 'polypeptide(L)'
;MPTIIIETFINAPAERCFDLARDIGLHCQTTSKTKERAVAGVTSGLIELGQSVTFEAVHFGVRQRLTSQIVEYDRSKLFVDEMTKGIFASMCHVHEFETQDKSTLMRDTVTWKSPLGIWGIIADALFLKRYMAKFISERGVSLKDIAENEKQ
;
A
#
# COMPACT_ATOMS: atom_id res chain seq x y z
N MET A 1 -1.78 -16.68 8.77
CA MET A 1 -1.54 -15.27 8.35
C MET A 1 -2.35 -14.97 7.11
N PRO A 2 -3.34 -14.09 7.20
CA PRO A 2 -4.12 -13.72 6.03
C PRO A 2 -3.25 -13.06 4.96
N THR A 3 -3.54 -13.36 3.70
CA THR A 3 -2.88 -12.75 2.56
C THR A 3 -3.95 -12.36 1.55
N ILE A 4 -3.85 -11.13 1.03
CA ILE A 4 -4.66 -10.67 -0.08
C ILE A 4 -3.75 -10.33 -1.25
N ILE A 5 -4.24 -10.55 -2.46
CA ILE A 5 -3.55 -10.22 -3.71
C ILE A 5 -4.53 -9.43 -4.56
N ILE A 6 -4.13 -8.20 -4.90
CA ILE A 6 -4.91 -7.32 -5.76
C ILE A 6 -4.09 -7.01 -7.00
N GLU A 7 -4.64 -7.29 -8.17
CA GLU A 7 -4.01 -6.98 -9.44
C GLU A 7 -4.74 -5.83 -10.12
N THR A 8 -3.97 -4.85 -10.62
CA THR A 8 -4.49 -3.70 -11.35
C THR A 8 -3.73 -3.57 -12.66
N PHE A 9 -4.45 -3.61 -13.77
CA PHE A 9 -3.87 -3.38 -15.09
C PHE A 9 -3.89 -1.89 -15.40
N ILE A 10 -2.71 -1.32 -15.66
CA ILE A 10 -2.53 0.12 -15.85
C ILE A 10 -1.92 0.37 -17.23
N ASN A 11 -2.59 1.18 -18.03
CA ASN A 11 -2.09 1.55 -19.35
C ASN A 11 -1.08 2.69 -19.26
N ALA A 12 0.03 2.42 -18.62
CA ALA A 12 1.16 3.32 -18.43
C ALA A 12 2.44 2.50 -18.21
N PRO A 13 3.63 3.07 -18.46
CA PRO A 13 4.90 2.37 -18.28
C PRO A 13 5.16 1.99 -16.80
N ALA A 14 5.87 0.88 -16.59
CA ALA A 14 6.19 0.40 -15.24
C ALA A 14 6.96 1.42 -14.40
N GLU A 15 7.86 2.18 -15.00
CA GLU A 15 8.60 3.25 -14.29
C GLU A 15 7.67 4.29 -13.69
N ARG A 16 6.65 4.71 -14.48
CA ARG A 16 5.67 5.68 -14.02
C ARG A 16 4.81 5.09 -12.89
N CYS A 17 4.29 3.88 -13.07
CA CYS A 17 3.48 3.20 -12.06
C CYS A 17 4.26 3.01 -10.76
N PHE A 18 5.50 2.59 -10.85
CA PHE A 18 6.41 2.41 -9.72
C PHE A 18 6.62 3.71 -8.94
N ASP A 19 6.96 4.79 -9.62
CA ASP A 19 7.20 6.07 -8.98
C ASP A 19 5.93 6.66 -8.37
N LEU A 20 4.78 6.52 -9.03
CA LEU A 20 3.50 6.94 -8.46
C LEU A 20 3.14 6.14 -7.21
N ALA A 21 3.39 4.84 -7.21
CA ALA A 21 3.06 3.97 -6.08
C ALA A 21 3.89 4.29 -4.82
N ARG A 22 5.14 4.73 -4.99
CA ARG A 22 6.03 5.09 -3.87
C ARG A 22 6.01 6.57 -3.51
N ASP A 23 5.21 7.37 -4.17
CA ASP A 23 5.04 8.78 -3.84
C ASP A 23 4.14 8.93 -2.61
N ILE A 24 4.71 9.45 -1.53
CA ILE A 24 4.01 9.56 -0.24
C ILE A 24 2.85 10.55 -0.31
N GLY A 25 3.03 11.69 -0.97
CA GLY A 25 1.95 12.67 -1.15
C GLY A 25 0.78 12.09 -1.93
N LEU A 26 1.09 11.35 -3.01
CA LEU A 26 0.08 10.67 -3.82
C LEU A 26 -0.59 9.54 -3.05
N HIS A 27 0.16 8.79 -2.24
CA HIS A 27 -0.40 7.75 -1.37
C HIS A 27 -1.51 8.35 -0.47
N CYS A 28 -1.24 9.46 0.18
CA CYS A 28 -2.24 10.14 1.03
C CYS A 28 -3.44 10.63 0.21
N GLN A 29 -3.23 11.09 -1.00
CA GLN A 29 -4.31 11.52 -1.90
C GLN A 29 -5.19 10.35 -2.33
N THR A 30 -4.60 9.19 -2.63
CA THR A 30 -5.34 7.99 -3.07
C THR A 30 -6.02 7.23 -1.92
N THR A 31 -5.75 7.61 -0.69
CA THR A 31 -6.33 7.03 0.53
C THR A 31 -7.13 8.05 1.33
N SER A 32 -7.64 9.09 0.67
CA SER A 32 -8.32 10.22 1.32
C SER A 32 -9.61 9.82 2.06
N LYS A 33 -10.27 8.72 1.68
CA LYS A 33 -11.47 8.23 2.37
C LYS A 33 -11.23 7.88 3.85
N THR A 34 -10.02 7.45 4.19
CA THR A 34 -9.61 7.14 5.57
C THR A 34 -8.88 8.30 6.23
N LYS A 35 -8.83 9.45 5.56
CA LYS A 35 -8.11 10.65 6.04
C LYS A 35 -6.65 10.37 6.33
N GLU A 36 -6.05 9.47 5.55
CA GLU A 36 -4.67 9.06 5.74
C GLU A 36 -3.71 10.20 5.43
N ARG A 37 -2.76 10.42 6.32
CA ARG A 37 -1.73 11.44 6.18
C ARG A 37 -0.40 10.94 6.72
N ALA A 38 0.69 11.39 6.12
CA ALA A 38 2.04 11.11 6.60
C ALA A 38 2.40 12.12 7.69
N VAL A 39 2.74 11.62 8.88
CA VAL A 39 3.00 12.46 10.06
C VAL A 39 4.44 12.38 10.56
N ALA A 40 5.24 11.43 10.10
CA ALA A 40 6.65 11.28 10.47
C ALA A 40 7.42 10.52 9.40
N GLY A 41 8.75 10.60 9.44
CA GLY A 41 9.62 10.00 8.44
C GLY A 41 9.56 10.77 7.12
N VAL A 42 9.49 10.06 6.00
CA VAL A 42 9.30 10.67 4.67
C VAL A 42 7.82 11.07 4.54
N THR A 43 7.54 12.36 4.60
CA THR A 43 6.16 12.88 4.57
C THR A 43 5.72 13.40 3.21
N SER A 44 6.63 13.47 2.25
CA SER A 44 6.35 13.86 0.87
C SER A 44 7.41 13.33 -0.07
N GLY A 45 7.10 13.26 -1.37
CA GLY A 45 8.01 12.79 -2.40
C GLY A 45 8.18 11.28 -2.45
N LEU A 46 9.20 10.85 -3.17
CA LEU A 46 9.46 9.44 -3.46
C LEU A 46 10.26 8.80 -2.33
N ILE A 47 9.64 7.83 -1.66
CA ILE A 47 10.32 7.06 -0.61
C ILE A 47 11.29 6.05 -1.23
N GLU A 48 12.44 5.84 -0.60
CA GLU A 48 13.52 5.00 -1.10
C GLU A 48 13.89 3.91 -0.09
N LEU A 49 14.74 2.98 -0.54
CA LEU A 49 15.22 1.86 0.28
C LEU A 49 15.78 2.34 1.62
N GLY A 50 15.35 1.68 2.69
CA GLY A 50 15.78 1.97 4.06
C GLY A 50 15.02 3.11 4.74
N GLN A 51 14.27 3.90 3.98
CA GLN A 51 13.47 5.00 4.55
C GLN A 51 12.16 4.50 5.13
N SER A 52 11.64 5.25 6.08
CA SER A 52 10.39 4.94 6.77
C SER A 52 9.40 6.08 6.65
N VAL A 53 8.12 5.74 6.80
CA VAL A 53 7.03 6.69 6.88
C VAL A 53 6.04 6.24 7.95
N THR A 54 5.51 7.19 8.71
CA THR A 54 4.41 6.93 9.64
C THR A 54 3.14 7.57 9.08
N PHE A 55 2.14 6.74 8.82
CA PHE A 55 0.82 7.17 8.43
C PHE A 55 -0.11 7.22 9.63
N GLU A 56 -0.98 8.22 9.65
CA GLU A 56 -2.10 8.32 10.56
C GLU A 56 -3.38 8.27 9.74
N ALA A 57 -4.30 7.40 10.10
CA ALA A 57 -5.56 7.22 9.38
C ALA A 57 -6.67 6.84 10.36
N VAL A 58 -7.92 6.94 9.88
CA VAL A 58 -9.09 6.51 10.65
C VAL A 58 -9.64 5.24 10.01
N HIS A 59 -9.59 4.13 10.77
CA HIS A 59 -10.16 2.85 10.38
C HIS A 59 -11.18 2.43 11.45
N PHE A 60 -12.38 2.06 11.03
CA PHE A 60 -13.46 1.67 11.95
C PHE A 60 -13.75 2.73 13.03
N GLY A 61 -13.67 4.02 12.65
CA GLY A 61 -13.90 5.14 13.58
C GLY A 61 -12.75 5.40 14.57
N VAL A 62 -11.66 4.65 14.50
CA VAL A 62 -10.51 4.77 15.42
C VAL A 62 -9.33 5.33 14.65
N ARG A 63 -8.72 6.39 15.21
CA ARG A 63 -7.48 6.96 14.69
C ARG A 63 -6.31 6.04 15.03
N GLN A 64 -5.55 5.67 14.01
CA GLN A 64 -4.47 4.69 14.12
C GLN A 64 -3.22 5.21 13.43
N ARG A 65 -2.05 4.79 13.91
CA ARG A 65 -0.76 5.07 13.29
C ARG A 65 -0.09 3.77 12.89
N LEU A 66 0.56 3.80 11.74
CA LEU A 66 1.33 2.68 11.22
C LEU A 66 2.62 3.22 10.64
N THR A 67 3.75 2.68 11.09
CA THR A 67 5.07 3.01 10.55
C THR A 67 5.56 1.84 9.71
N SER A 68 5.93 2.13 8.48
CA SER A 68 6.50 1.15 7.53
C SER A 68 7.88 1.59 7.08
N GLN A 69 8.73 0.62 6.78
CA GLN A 69 10.06 0.82 6.23
C GLN A 69 10.19 0.09 4.90
N ILE A 70 10.82 0.73 3.92
CA ILE A 70 11.14 0.08 2.65
C ILE A 70 12.33 -0.85 2.87
N VAL A 71 12.09 -2.14 2.78
CA VAL A 71 13.10 -3.19 3.09
C VAL A 71 13.68 -3.85 1.86
N GLU A 72 13.00 -3.72 0.71
CA GLU A 72 13.46 -4.26 -0.57
C GLU A 72 13.06 -3.29 -1.68
N TYR A 73 13.93 -3.13 -2.67
CA TYR A 73 13.74 -2.14 -3.73
C TYR A 73 14.51 -2.58 -4.98
N ASP A 74 13.78 -2.84 -6.05
CA ASP A 74 14.30 -3.06 -7.39
C ASP A 74 13.53 -2.16 -8.35
N ARG A 75 14.14 -1.06 -8.77
CA ARG A 75 13.47 0.01 -9.49
C ARG A 75 12.68 -0.50 -10.70
N SER A 76 11.45 -0.04 -10.79
CA SER A 76 10.44 -0.35 -11.81
C SER A 76 9.90 -1.78 -11.77
N LYS A 77 10.36 -2.63 -10.85
CA LYS A 77 9.92 -4.03 -10.73
C LYS A 77 9.26 -4.35 -9.41
N LEU A 78 9.86 -3.90 -8.31
CA LEU A 78 9.46 -4.34 -6.98
C LEU A 78 9.90 -3.34 -5.91
N PHE A 79 9.03 -3.08 -4.94
CA PHE A 79 9.45 -2.62 -3.62
C PHE A 79 8.58 -3.27 -2.55
N VAL A 80 9.17 -3.42 -1.38
CA VAL A 80 8.50 -4.06 -0.23
C VAL A 80 8.58 -3.12 0.95
N ASP A 81 7.43 -2.89 1.58
CA ASP A 81 7.40 -2.21 2.86
C ASP A 81 6.93 -3.15 3.97
N GLU A 82 7.59 -3.07 5.11
CA GLU A 82 7.25 -3.83 6.29
C GLU A 82 6.90 -2.89 7.44
N MET A 83 5.86 -3.24 8.16
CA MET A 83 5.47 -2.52 9.35
C MET A 83 6.54 -2.68 10.43
N THR A 84 7.02 -1.56 10.97
CA THR A 84 7.93 -1.54 12.12
C THR A 84 7.18 -1.20 13.41
N LYS A 85 6.05 -0.50 13.30
CA LYS A 85 5.20 -0.14 14.44
C LYS A 85 3.75 0.02 13.96
N GLY A 86 2.82 -0.59 14.67
CA GLY A 86 1.39 -0.50 14.33
C GLY A 86 0.55 -1.45 15.17
N ILE A 87 -0.73 -1.56 14.80
CA ILE A 87 -1.70 -2.37 15.54
C ILE A 87 -1.60 -3.88 15.29
N PHE A 88 -0.96 -4.26 14.18
CA PHE A 88 -0.75 -5.66 13.86
C PHE A 88 0.49 -6.22 14.58
N ALA A 89 0.56 -7.52 14.72
CA ALA A 89 1.79 -8.18 15.16
C ALA A 89 2.87 -8.14 14.07
N SER A 90 2.44 -8.20 12.79
CA SER A 90 3.30 -7.99 11.62
C SER A 90 2.45 -7.60 10.42
N MET A 91 3.07 -6.91 9.46
CA MET A 91 2.46 -6.61 8.16
C MET A 91 3.57 -6.43 7.14
N CYS A 92 3.39 -7.05 5.98
CA CYS A 92 4.30 -6.92 4.84
C CYS A 92 3.46 -6.63 3.59
N HIS A 93 3.85 -5.62 2.83
CA HIS A 93 3.21 -5.25 1.58
C HIS A 93 4.23 -5.30 0.45
N VAL A 94 4.02 -6.22 -0.47
CA VAL A 94 4.85 -6.39 -1.67
C VAL A 94 4.16 -5.69 -2.84
N HIS A 95 4.86 -4.76 -3.48
CA HIS A 95 4.39 -4.04 -4.66
C HIS A 95 5.21 -4.52 -5.85
N GLU A 96 4.57 -5.21 -6.79
CA GLU A 96 5.22 -5.73 -8.00
C GLU A 96 4.66 -5.04 -9.24
N PHE A 97 5.53 -4.81 -10.21
CA PHE A 97 5.20 -4.11 -11.46
C PHE A 97 5.74 -4.93 -12.61
N GLU A 98 4.86 -5.60 -13.33
CA GLU A 98 5.20 -6.42 -14.48
C GLU A 98 4.88 -5.66 -15.77
N THR A 99 5.88 -5.44 -16.61
CA THR A 99 5.70 -4.80 -17.91
C THR A 99 5.01 -5.75 -18.88
N GLN A 100 3.93 -5.27 -19.49
CA GLN A 100 3.20 -5.96 -20.56
C GLN A 100 3.06 -5.00 -21.73
N ASP A 101 4.00 -5.06 -22.68
CA ASP A 101 4.14 -4.11 -23.79
C ASP A 101 4.32 -2.68 -23.25
N LYS A 102 3.37 -1.80 -23.51
CA LYS A 102 3.36 -0.41 -23.04
C LYS A 102 2.56 -0.22 -21.75
N SER A 103 2.02 -1.31 -21.23
CA SER A 103 1.18 -1.31 -20.05
C SER A 103 1.87 -2.04 -18.91
N THR A 104 1.30 -1.98 -17.72
CA THR A 104 1.84 -2.58 -16.51
C THR A 104 0.75 -3.37 -15.78
N LEU A 105 1.09 -4.59 -15.36
CA LEU A 105 0.31 -5.31 -14.37
C LEU A 105 0.92 -5.01 -13.00
N MET A 106 0.19 -4.25 -12.18
CA MET A 106 0.58 -3.95 -10.81
C MET A 106 -0.08 -4.98 -9.89
N ARG A 107 0.74 -5.64 -9.07
CA ARG A 107 0.26 -6.63 -8.10
C ARG A 107 0.64 -6.19 -6.70
N ASP A 108 -0.37 -6.01 -5.85
CA ASP A 108 -0.20 -5.72 -4.44
C ASP A 108 -0.49 -6.99 -3.64
N THR A 109 0.50 -7.45 -2.88
CA THR A 109 0.36 -8.61 -1.98
C THR A 109 0.55 -8.13 -0.56
N VAL A 110 -0.50 -8.20 0.25
CA VAL A 110 -0.47 -7.79 1.66
C VAL A 110 -0.68 -9.00 2.55
N THR A 111 0.27 -9.22 3.44
CA THR A 111 0.22 -10.29 4.44
C THR A 111 0.34 -9.67 5.82
N TRP A 112 -0.52 -10.09 6.75
CA TRP A 112 -0.48 -9.56 8.13
C TRP A 112 -0.73 -10.66 9.15
N LYS A 113 -0.35 -10.35 10.38
CA LYS A 113 -0.65 -11.18 11.55
C LYS A 113 -1.35 -10.29 12.58
N SER A 114 -2.54 -10.70 12.97
CA SER A 114 -3.32 -9.99 13.99
C SER A 114 -2.76 -10.22 15.39
N PRO A 115 -2.85 -9.21 16.30
CA PRO A 115 -2.18 -9.27 17.59
C PRO A 115 -2.88 -10.11 18.64
N LEU A 116 -4.17 -10.42 18.47
CA LEU A 116 -5.03 -10.97 19.51
C LEU A 116 -5.22 -12.51 19.45
N GLY A 117 -4.27 -13.23 18.88
CA GLY A 117 -4.34 -14.68 18.79
C GLY A 117 -5.62 -15.16 18.08
N ILE A 118 -6.40 -16.04 18.72
CA ILE A 118 -7.61 -16.62 18.14
C ILE A 118 -8.68 -15.56 17.83
N TRP A 119 -8.79 -14.51 18.63
CA TRP A 119 -9.72 -13.41 18.37
C TRP A 119 -9.35 -12.63 17.12
N GLY A 120 -8.04 -12.44 16.89
CA GLY A 120 -7.52 -11.86 15.65
C GLY A 120 -7.87 -12.72 14.43
N ILE A 121 -7.74 -14.04 14.53
CA ILE A 121 -8.08 -14.98 13.45
C ILE A 121 -9.57 -14.86 13.10
N ILE A 122 -10.42 -14.77 14.09
CA ILE A 122 -11.87 -14.61 13.89
C ILE A 122 -12.18 -13.26 13.22
N ALA A 123 -11.56 -12.19 13.70
CA ALA A 123 -11.74 -10.86 13.12
C ALA A 123 -11.25 -10.81 11.67
N ASP A 124 -10.11 -11.44 11.37
CA ASP A 124 -9.57 -11.56 10.01
C ASP A 124 -10.56 -12.28 9.08
N ALA A 125 -11.13 -13.38 9.55
CA ALA A 125 -12.08 -14.18 8.76
C ALA A 125 -13.39 -13.42 8.50
N LEU A 126 -13.89 -12.65 9.47
CA LEU A 126 -15.21 -11.99 9.40
C LEU A 126 -15.17 -10.64 8.69
N PHE A 127 -14.14 -9.83 8.93
CA PHE A 127 -14.15 -8.42 8.51
C PHE A 127 -12.89 -7.96 7.81
N LEU A 128 -11.73 -8.22 8.40
CA LEU A 128 -10.50 -7.50 8.09
C LEU A 128 -9.99 -7.81 6.70
N LYS A 129 -10.01 -9.06 6.30
CA LYS A 129 -9.57 -9.49 4.97
C LYS A 129 -10.36 -8.78 3.86
N ARG A 130 -11.67 -8.72 4.01
CA ARG A 130 -12.56 -8.03 3.05
C ARG A 130 -12.31 -6.53 3.05
N TYR A 131 -12.16 -5.94 4.22
CA TYR A 131 -11.87 -4.51 4.37
C TYR A 131 -10.54 -4.14 3.71
N MET A 132 -9.49 -4.90 3.99
CA MET A 132 -8.16 -4.67 3.41
C MET A 132 -8.16 -4.84 1.89
N ALA A 133 -8.83 -5.87 1.38
CA ALA A 133 -8.95 -6.09 -0.06
C ALA A 133 -9.63 -4.91 -0.75
N LYS A 134 -10.70 -4.40 -0.18
CA LYS A 134 -11.40 -3.22 -0.70
C LYS A 134 -10.53 -1.98 -0.65
N PHE A 135 -9.85 -1.74 0.46
CA PHE A 135 -8.96 -0.58 0.64
C PHE A 135 -7.84 -0.55 -0.41
N ILE A 136 -7.14 -1.67 -0.57
CA ILE A 136 -6.04 -1.78 -1.55
C ILE A 136 -6.57 -1.71 -2.99
N SER A 137 -7.72 -2.32 -3.27
CA SER A 137 -8.35 -2.25 -4.59
C SER A 137 -8.74 -0.82 -4.97
N GLU A 138 -9.33 -0.06 -4.07
CA GLU A 138 -9.71 1.34 -4.31
C GLU A 138 -8.48 2.22 -4.53
N ARG A 139 -7.41 1.97 -3.79
CA ARG A 139 -6.14 2.65 -3.99
C ARG A 139 -5.57 2.35 -5.39
N GLY A 140 -5.61 1.09 -5.79
CA GLY A 140 -5.17 0.65 -7.12
C GLY A 140 -5.93 1.34 -8.25
N VAL A 141 -7.25 1.45 -8.12
CA VAL A 141 -8.09 2.17 -9.10
C VAL A 141 -7.72 3.65 -9.18
N SER A 142 -7.53 4.30 -8.03
CA SER A 142 -7.14 5.72 -7.98
C SER A 142 -5.77 5.95 -8.63
N LEU A 143 -4.81 5.07 -8.35
CA LEU A 143 -3.47 5.15 -8.93
C LEU A 143 -3.51 4.92 -10.45
N LYS A 144 -4.32 3.97 -10.91
CA LYS A 144 -4.57 3.71 -12.33
C LYS A 144 -5.11 4.96 -13.02
N ASP A 145 -6.10 5.61 -12.46
CA ASP A 145 -6.69 6.83 -13.03
C ASP A 145 -5.66 7.94 -13.16
N ILE A 146 -4.82 8.13 -12.15
CA ILE A 146 -3.76 9.13 -12.18
C ILE A 146 -2.71 8.77 -13.24
N ALA A 147 -2.27 7.51 -13.27
CA ALA A 147 -1.23 7.07 -14.20
C ALA A 147 -1.66 7.20 -15.66
N GLU A 148 -2.93 6.93 -15.96
CA GLU A 148 -3.45 6.94 -17.34
C GLU A 148 -3.90 8.33 -17.81
N ASN A 149 -4.35 9.19 -16.92
CA ASN A 149 -4.99 10.46 -17.28
C ASN A 149 -4.09 11.69 -17.09
N GLU A 150 -3.11 11.64 -16.19
CA GLU A 150 -2.17 12.75 -16.03
C GLU A 150 -1.03 12.63 -17.05
N LYS A 151 -0.99 13.57 -17.99
CA LYS A 151 0.14 13.70 -18.93
C LYS A 151 1.25 14.47 -18.22
N GLN A 152 2.45 13.96 -18.32
CA GLN A 152 3.65 14.68 -17.87
C GLN A 152 4.01 15.81 -18.83
#